data_2c062e801045bb209e65fa19dc6fa75e
#
_entry.id   2c062e801045bb209e65fa19dc6fa75e
#
_cell.length_a   1.000
_cell.length_b   1.000
_cell.length_c   1.000
_cell.angle_alpha   90.00
_cell.angle_beta   90.00
_cell.angle_gamma   90.00
#
_symmetry.space_group_name_H-M   'P 1'
#
loop_
_entity.id
_entity.type
_entity.pdbx_description
1 polymer ?
#
loop_
_entity_poly.entity_id
_entity_poly.type
_entity_poly.pdbx_seq_one_letter_code
_entity_poly.pdbx_strand_id
1 'polypeptide(L)' 'IGLVLVTHGRLAEEFRLAVEHVVGPQASFETVCIGAEDDMERRRADIVEAVARADTGAGVIILTDM' A
#
# COMPACT_ATOMS: atom_id res chain seq x y z
N ILE A 1 -12.72 6.25 -1.37
CA ILE A 1 -11.86 5.38 -2.16
C ILE A 1 -10.59 5.09 -1.38
N GLY A 2 -10.24 3.81 -1.26
CA GLY A 2 -9.01 3.40 -0.64
C GLY A 2 -7.83 3.45 -1.60
N LEU A 3 -6.62 3.55 -1.05
CA LEU A 3 -5.39 3.58 -1.83
C LEU A 3 -4.42 2.55 -1.28
N VAL A 4 -3.86 1.72 -2.15
CA VAL A 4 -2.84 0.74 -1.79
C VAL A 4 -1.61 0.97 -2.67
N LEU A 5 -0.46 1.15 -2.05
CA LEU A 5 0.82 1.28 -2.75
C LEU A 5 1.61 -0.02 -2.59
N VAL A 6 2.00 -0.61 -3.72
CA VAL A 6 2.80 -1.83 -3.75
C VAL A 6 4.08 -1.53 -4.49
N THR A 7 5.19 -1.39 -3.77
CA THR A 7 6.45 -0.98 -4.38
C THR A 7 7.62 -1.82 -3.85
N HIS A 8 8.73 -1.76 -4.56
CA HIS A 8 9.98 -2.39 -4.14
C HIS A 8 10.67 -1.56 -3.05
N GLY A 9 11.35 -2.26 -2.15
CA GLY A 9 12.07 -1.60 -1.08
C GLY A 9 11.12 -0.80 -0.18
N ARG A 10 11.53 0.39 0.20
CA ARG A 10 10.76 1.23 1.13
C ARG A 10 10.04 2.39 0.45
N LEU A 11 9.94 2.36 -0.87
CA LEU A 11 9.35 3.48 -1.60
C LEU A 11 7.90 3.79 -1.15
N ALA A 12 7.08 2.76 -1.01
CA ALA A 12 5.68 2.95 -0.59
C ALA A 12 5.60 3.58 0.80
N GLU A 13 6.44 3.13 1.73
CA GLU A 13 6.49 3.65 3.09
C GLU A 13 6.91 5.12 3.10
N GLU A 14 7.96 5.46 2.37
CA GLU A 14 8.43 6.83 2.28
C GLU A 14 7.42 7.74 1.60
N PHE A 15 6.75 7.24 0.58
CA PHE A 15 5.71 7.98 -0.10
C PHE A 15 4.55 8.27 0.84
N ARG A 16 4.14 7.28 1.63
CA ARG A 16 3.09 7.45 2.62
C ARG A 16 3.44 8.53 3.63
N LEU A 17 4.68 8.50 4.14
CA LEU A 17 5.14 9.50 5.09
C LEU A 17 5.09 10.91 4.49
N ALA A 18 5.48 11.05 3.22
CA ALA A 18 5.44 12.33 2.53
C ALA A 18 3.99 12.84 2.38
N VAL A 19 3.07 11.97 2.01
CA VAL A 19 1.66 12.32 1.89
C VAL A 19 1.09 12.74 3.24
N GLU A 20 1.36 11.97 4.27
CA GLU A 20 0.83 12.26 5.60
C GLU A 20 1.42 13.54 6.19
N HIS A 21 2.62 13.89 5.77
CA HIS A 21 3.24 15.15 6.17
C HIS A 21 2.46 16.35 5.63
N VAL A 22 1.93 16.23 4.42
CA VAL A 22 1.22 17.32 3.75
C VAL A 22 -0.25 17.41 4.14
N VAL A 23 -0.94 16.26 4.15
CA VAL A 23 -2.40 16.23 4.35
C VAL A 23 -2.84 15.54 5.63
N GLY A 24 -1.90 15.07 6.45
CA GLY A 24 -2.20 14.36 7.70
C GLY A 24 -2.49 12.88 7.49
N PRO A 25 -2.68 12.14 8.58
CA PRO A 25 -2.93 10.70 8.50
C PRO A 25 -4.15 10.36 7.67
N GLN A 26 -4.05 9.27 6.88
CA GLN A 26 -5.11 8.82 6.00
C GLN A 26 -5.57 7.42 6.41
N ALA A 27 -6.86 7.28 6.69
CA ALA A 27 -7.42 6.03 7.22
C ALA A 27 -7.48 4.90 6.19
N SER A 28 -7.62 5.21 4.91
CA SER A 28 -7.76 4.21 3.85
C SER A 28 -6.54 4.15 2.94
N PHE A 29 -5.36 4.30 3.51
CA PHE A 29 -4.10 4.31 2.79
C PHE A 29 -3.22 3.18 3.35
N GLU A 30 -2.98 2.16 2.53
CA GLU A 30 -2.18 1.00 2.92
C GLU A 30 -0.94 0.90 2.04
N THR A 31 0.13 0.35 2.61
CA THR A 31 1.38 0.16 1.86
C THR A 31 1.85 -1.28 1.97
N VAL A 32 2.42 -1.80 0.88
CA VAL A 32 3.07 -3.10 0.86
C VAL A 32 4.45 -2.90 0.25
N CYS A 33 5.49 -3.15 1.04
CA CYS A 33 6.87 -3.04 0.58
C CYS A 33 7.41 -4.43 0.26
N ILE A 34 7.94 -4.61 -0.94
CA ILE A 34 8.45 -5.89 -1.41
C ILE A 34 9.97 -5.84 -1.43
N GLY A 35 10.60 -6.77 -0.70
CA GLY A 35 12.05 -6.93 -0.73
C GLY A 35 12.48 -7.84 -1.86
N ALA A 36 13.77 -7.76 -2.24
CA ALA A 36 14.29 -8.54 -3.34
C ALA A 36 14.21 -10.06 -3.12
N GLU A 37 14.22 -10.47 -1.86
CA GLU A 37 14.19 -11.89 -1.48
C GLU A 37 12.87 -12.31 -0.84
N ASP A 38 11.85 -11.48 -0.96
CA ASP A 38 10.56 -11.79 -0.36
C ASP A 38 9.84 -12.92 -1.10
N ASP A 39 9.09 -13.71 -0.33
CA ASP A 39 8.20 -14.72 -0.86
C ASP A 39 6.99 -14.03 -1.51
N MET A 40 6.88 -14.16 -2.82
CA MET A 40 5.80 -13.50 -3.56
C MET A 40 4.41 -13.99 -3.16
N GLU A 41 4.28 -15.25 -2.76
CA GLU A 41 3.00 -15.76 -2.28
C GLU A 41 2.56 -15.05 -1.00
N ARG A 42 3.52 -14.79 -0.12
CA ARG A 42 3.26 -14.06 1.12
C ARG A 42 2.91 -12.61 0.85
N ARG A 43 3.65 -11.97 -0.05
CA ARG A 43 3.35 -10.58 -0.44
C ARG A 43 1.99 -10.45 -1.10
N ARG A 44 1.62 -11.45 -1.88
CA ARG A 44 0.29 -11.51 -2.50
C ARG A 44 -0.81 -11.52 -1.44
N ALA A 45 -0.65 -12.32 -0.40
CA ALA A 45 -1.59 -12.35 0.71
C ALA A 45 -1.65 -11.00 1.42
N ASP A 46 -0.50 -10.35 1.61
CA ASP A 46 -0.44 -9.02 2.23
C ASP A 46 -1.17 -7.98 1.39
N ILE A 47 -1.06 -8.07 0.07
CA ILE A 47 -1.77 -7.16 -0.84
C ILE A 47 -3.27 -7.34 -0.71
N VAL A 48 -3.74 -8.59 -0.68
CA VAL A 48 -5.16 -8.88 -0.52
C VAL A 48 -5.69 -8.31 0.80
N GLU A 49 -4.95 -8.49 1.88
CA GLU A 49 -5.33 -7.93 3.18
C GLU A 49 -5.33 -6.40 3.17
N ALA A 50 -4.34 -5.79 2.52
CA ALA A 50 -4.26 -4.33 2.43
C ALA A 50 -5.44 -3.77 1.65
N VAL A 51 -5.83 -4.42 0.57
CA VAL A 51 -7.00 -4.03 -0.21
C VAL A 51 -8.27 -4.11 0.65
N ALA A 52 -8.40 -5.19 1.41
CA ALA A 52 -9.57 -5.36 2.28
C ALA A 52 -9.64 -4.26 3.35
N ARG A 53 -8.49 -3.89 3.93
CA ARG A 53 -8.45 -2.83 4.93
C ARG A 53 -8.73 -1.45 4.33
N ALA A 54 -8.26 -1.20 3.12
CA ALA A 54 -8.45 0.09 2.47
C ALA A 54 -9.84 0.28 1.86
N ASP A 55 -10.55 -0.81 1.62
CA ASP A 55 -11.86 -0.77 0.97
C ASP A 55 -12.94 -0.29 1.96
N THR A 56 -13.51 0.86 1.65
CA THR A 56 -14.61 1.43 2.44
C THR A 56 -15.95 1.30 1.73
N GLY A 57 -16.01 0.52 0.66
CA GLY A 57 -17.22 0.35 -0.15
C GLY A 57 -17.26 1.18 -1.43
N ALA A 58 -16.35 2.15 -1.55
CA ALA A 58 -16.26 3.03 -2.72
C ALA A 58 -15.20 2.59 -3.73
N GLY A 59 -14.53 1.46 -3.46
CA GLY A 59 -13.48 0.93 -4.33
C GLY A 59 -12.09 1.23 -3.80
N VAL A 60 -11.09 0.62 -4.46
CA VAL A 60 -9.68 0.75 -4.07
C VAL A 60 -8.85 0.96 -5.34
N ILE A 61 -7.88 1.87 -5.26
CA ILE A 61 -6.90 2.07 -6.32
C ILE A 61 -5.58 1.47 -5.86
N ILE A 62 -4.97 0.65 -6.69
CA ILE A 62 -3.66 0.05 -6.42
C ILE A 62 -2.64 0.68 -7.33
N LEU A 63 -1.60 1.27 -6.75
CA LEU A 63 -0.47 1.83 -7.50
C LEU A 63 0.76 0.98 -7.23
N THR A 64 1.52 0.71 -8.28
CA THR A 64 2.70 -0.12 -8.17
C THR A 64 3.81 0.44 -9.07
N ASP A 65 5.07 0.19 -8.67
CA ASP A 65 6.25 0.57 -9.43
C ASP A 65 6.79 -0.59 -10.29
N MET A 66 6.08 -1.69 -10.33
CA MET A 66 6.50 -2.88 -11.09
C MET A 66 6.02 -2.88 -12.52
#